data_2d25686febea6fda261def517bf5b19e
#
_entry.id   2d25686febea6fda261def517bf5b19e
#
_cell.length_a   1.000
_cell.length_b   1.000
_cell.length_c   1.000
_cell.angle_alpha   90.00
_cell.angle_beta   90.00
_cell.angle_gamma   90.00
#
_symmetry.space_group_name_H-M   'P 1'
#
loop_
_entity.id
_entity.type
_entity.pdbx_description
1 polymer ?
#
loop_
_entity_poly.entity_id
_entity_poly.type
_entity_poly.pdbx_seq_one_letter_code
_entity_poly.pdbx_strand_id
1 'polypeptide(L)'
;MKIIRADELGFCYGVARAADMVEGLIEENKNIYILGMLIHNPVYLNKIHGLGVVTVEEEDFLNDKVQIPLGSTVVLRAHGARKELMDKLEGMNVEKVDTTCPYVTKSILVKLREEEKREVVYIGDKNHPEVKAVLSYGKKISIVENLEQLENSDLD
;
A
#
# COMPACT_ATOMS: atom_id res chain seq x y z
N MET A 1 -23.18 -32.47 -1.89
CA MET A 1 -22.05 -31.52 -1.99
C MET A 1 -21.26 -31.63 -0.70
N LYS A 2 -19.90 -31.79 -0.75
CA LYS A 2 -19.05 -31.80 0.44
C LYS A 2 -18.43 -30.41 0.58
N ILE A 3 -18.64 -29.76 1.73
CA ILE A 3 -18.03 -28.46 2.05
C ILE A 3 -16.86 -28.74 3.01
N ILE A 4 -15.67 -28.27 2.63
CA ILE A 4 -14.49 -28.31 3.48
C ILE A 4 -14.15 -26.87 3.85
N ARG A 5 -14.12 -26.59 5.13
CA ARG A 5 -13.77 -25.26 5.66
C ARG A 5 -12.31 -25.28 6.14
N ALA A 6 -11.56 -24.24 5.83
CA ALA A 6 -10.21 -24.07 6.37
C ALA A 6 -10.24 -23.83 7.88
N ASP A 7 -9.17 -24.20 8.58
CA ASP A 7 -9.05 -24.00 10.03
C ASP A 7 -8.92 -22.52 10.37
N GLU A 8 -8.18 -21.76 9.52
CA GLU A 8 -8.05 -20.31 9.64
C GLU A 8 -8.83 -19.62 8.53
N LEU A 9 -9.67 -18.66 8.91
CA LEU A 9 -10.54 -17.89 8.02
C LEU A 9 -10.38 -16.41 8.30
N GLY A 10 -10.50 -15.60 7.23
CA GLY A 10 -10.49 -14.15 7.32
C GLY A 10 -9.27 -13.50 6.66
N PHE A 11 -8.95 -12.30 7.10
CA PHE A 11 -7.82 -11.54 6.59
C PHE A 11 -6.50 -12.03 7.16
N CYS A 12 -5.42 -11.91 6.39
CA CYS A 12 -4.07 -12.06 6.94
C CYS A 12 -3.80 -10.94 7.95
N TYR A 13 -2.77 -11.11 8.78
CA TYR A 13 -2.41 -10.15 9.83
C TYR A 13 -2.31 -8.69 9.33
N GLY A 14 -1.64 -8.44 8.21
CA GLY A 14 -1.45 -7.08 7.67
C GLY A 14 -2.77 -6.43 7.25
N VAL A 15 -3.65 -7.20 6.62
CA VAL A 15 -4.97 -6.75 6.17
C VAL A 15 -5.93 -6.54 7.35
N ALA A 16 -5.94 -7.46 8.33
CA ALA A 16 -6.73 -7.31 9.54
C ALA A 16 -6.35 -6.05 10.31
N ARG A 17 -5.03 -5.85 10.54
CA ARG A 17 -4.52 -4.66 11.20
C ARG A 17 -4.96 -3.36 10.48
N ALA A 18 -4.88 -3.30 9.15
CA ALA A 18 -5.30 -2.13 8.40
C ALA A 18 -6.80 -1.86 8.54
N ALA A 19 -7.61 -2.92 8.52
CA ALA A 19 -9.06 -2.82 8.70
C ALA A 19 -9.41 -2.31 10.12
N ASP A 20 -8.80 -2.89 11.17
CA ASP A 20 -9.02 -2.50 12.56
C ASP A 20 -8.64 -1.03 12.81
N MET A 21 -7.53 -0.58 12.22
CA MET A 21 -7.12 0.83 12.34
C MET A 21 -8.14 1.78 11.70
N VAL A 22 -8.67 1.44 10.51
CA VAL A 22 -9.69 2.28 9.84
C VAL A 22 -11.01 2.23 10.60
N GLU A 23 -11.42 1.09 11.13
CA GLU A 23 -12.63 0.99 11.95
C GLU A 23 -12.52 1.85 13.22
N GLY A 24 -11.37 1.86 13.89
CA GLY A 24 -11.12 2.76 15.02
C GLY A 24 -11.26 4.23 14.66
N LEU A 25 -10.72 4.67 13.52
CA LEU A 25 -10.87 6.04 13.04
C LEU A 25 -12.33 6.41 12.74
N ILE A 26 -13.11 5.46 12.22
CA ILE A 26 -14.55 5.65 11.99
C ILE A 26 -15.30 5.86 13.32
N GLU A 27 -14.97 5.07 14.34
CA GLU A 27 -15.57 5.22 15.69
C GLU A 27 -15.24 6.59 16.33
N GLU A 28 -14.08 7.15 16.03
CA GLU A 28 -13.66 8.48 16.43
C GLU A 28 -14.32 9.61 15.62
N ASN A 29 -15.21 9.30 14.66
CA ASN A 29 -15.84 10.26 13.74
C ASN A 29 -14.84 11.11 12.95
N LYS A 30 -13.71 10.54 12.57
CA LYS A 30 -12.70 11.21 11.74
C LYS A 30 -13.21 11.39 10.30
N ASN A 31 -12.74 12.45 9.64
CA ASN A 31 -12.95 12.66 8.21
C ASN A 31 -11.84 11.92 7.44
N ILE A 32 -12.14 10.71 6.95
CA ILE A 32 -11.14 9.74 6.50
C ILE A 32 -11.05 9.71 4.98
N TYR A 33 -9.84 9.88 4.48
CA TYR A 33 -9.46 9.72 3.08
C TYR A 33 -8.40 8.62 2.94
N ILE A 34 -8.65 7.60 2.12
CA ILE A 34 -7.71 6.50 1.88
C ILE A 34 -7.07 6.72 0.52
N LEU A 35 -5.75 6.77 0.45
CA LEU A 35 -5.00 6.84 -0.80
C LEU A 35 -4.81 5.45 -1.41
N GLY A 36 -5.46 5.24 -2.54
CA GLY A 36 -5.57 3.94 -3.19
C GLY A 36 -6.52 2.98 -2.46
N MET A 37 -6.66 1.78 -2.98
CA MET A 37 -7.51 0.75 -2.39
C MET A 37 -6.87 0.20 -1.10
N LEU A 38 -7.53 0.33 0.05
CA LEU A 38 -7.01 -0.12 1.35
C LEU A 38 -6.59 -1.59 1.32
N ILE A 39 -7.50 -2.43 0.84
CA ILE A 39 -7.35 -3.88 0.69
C ILE A 39 -8.13 -4.36 -0.53
N HIS A 40 -7.77 -5.52 -1.09
CA HIS A 40 -8.47 -6.11 -2.24
C HIS A 40 -9.75 -6.86 -1.81
N ASN A 41 -10.70 -6.16 -1.18
CA ASN A 41 -11.98 -6.74 -0.78
C ASN A 41 -13.13 -5.75 -1.02
N PRO A 42 -13.89 -5.91 -2.13
CA PRO A 42 -14.98 -4.98 -2.47
C PRO A 42 -16.08 -4.91 -1.41
N VAL A 43 -16.38 -6.02 -0.73
CA VAL A 43 -17.43 -6.06 0.31
C VAL A 43 -17.03 -5.18 1.49
N TYR A 44 -15.78 -5.29 1.93
CA TYR A 44 -15.25 -4.46 3.01
C TYR A 44 -15.20 -2.98 2.59
N LEU A 45 -14.69 -2.68 1.39
CA LEU A 45 -14.63 -1.30 0.89
C LEU A 45 -16.02 -0.65 0.82
N ASN A 46 -17.03 -1.37 0.31
CA ASN A 46 -18.41 -0.88 0.28
C ASN A 46 -18.95 -0.60 1.69
N LYS A 47 -18.60 -1.46 2.67
CA LYS A 47 -18.98 -1.23 4.08
C LYS A 47 -18.43 0.10 4.59
N ILE A 48 -17.12 0.34 4.46
CA ILE A 48 -16.49 1.57 4.99
C ILE A 48 -16.90 2.81 4.21
N HIS A 49 -17.12 2.73 2.90
CA HIS A 49 -17.68 3.83 2.11
C HIS A 49 -19.08 4.23 2.59
N GLY A 50 -19.92 3.23 2.93
CA GLY A 50 -21.23 3.49 3.54
C GLY A 50 -21.16 4.18 4.92
N LEU A 51 -20.01 4.17 5.56
CA LEU A 51 -19.72 4.85 6.83
C LEU A 51 -19.00 6.20 6.63
N GLY A 52 -18.90 6.68 5.39
CA GLY A 52 -18.36 8.01 5.08
C GLY A 52 -16.85 8.06 4.76
N VAL A 53 -16.17 6.91 4.70
CA VAL A 53 -14.77 6.86 4.25
C VAL A 53 -14.70 7.10 2.75
N VAL A 54 -13.76 7.94 2.31
CA VAL A 54 -13.54 8.28 0.90
C VAL A 54 -12.26 7.63 0.41
N THR A 55 -12.32 6.87 -0.68
CA THR A 55 -11.12 6.38 -1.38
C THR A 55 -10.76 7.35 -2.51
N VAL A 56 -9.50 7.75 -2.57
CA VAL A 56 -8.93 8.63 -3.59
C VAL A 56 -7.87 7.86 -4.34
N GLU A 57 -7.94 7.87 -5.67
CA GLU A 57 -6.91 7.25 -6.50
C GLU A 57 -5.57 8.00 -6.33
N GLU A 58 -4.48 7.25 -6.14
CA GLU A 58 -3.16 7.83 -5.91
C GLU A 58 -2.73 8.77 -7.02
N GLU A 59 -2.98 8.40 -8.29
CA GLU A 59 -2.63 9.22 -9.44
C GLU A 59 -3.43 10.52 -9.50
N ASP A 60 -4.69 10.51 -9.10
CA ASP A 60 -5.51 11.72 -9.06
C ASP A 60 -5.07 12.66 -7.94
N PHE A 61 -4.66 12.10 -6.81
CA PHE A 61 -4.07 12.88 -5.73
C PHE A 61 -2.72 13.47 -6.12
N LEU A 62 -1.81 12.68 -6.72
CA LEU A 62 -0.48 13.16 -7.14
C LEU A 62 -0.57 14.25 -8.20
N ASN A 63 -1.53 14.16 -9.11
CA ASN A 63 -1.74 15.12 -10.20
C ASN A 63 -2.66 16.30 -9.83
N ASP A 64 -2.95 16.52 -8.53
CA ASP A 64 -3.79 17.61 -8.01
C ASP A 64 -5.23 17.65 -8.57
N LYS A 65 -5.74 16.51 -9.07
CA LYS A 65 -7.12 16.41 -9.56
C LYS A 65 -8.14 16.29 -8.42
N VAL A 66 -7.70 15.83 -7.25
CA VAL A 66 -8.51 15.72 -6.04
C VAL A 66 -7.81 16.43 -4.90
N GLN A 67 -8.56 17.28 -4.19
CA GLN A 67 -8.08 17.97 -3.00
C GLN A 67 -8.63 17.27 -1.75
N ILE A 68 -7.76 16.96 -0.81
CA ILE A 68 -8.14 16.46 0.51
C ILE A 68 -8.30 17.66 1.45
N PRO A 69 -9.45 17.82 2.12
CA PRO A 69 -9.68 18.93 3.03
C PRO A 69 -8.66 18.97 4.17
N LEU A 70 -8.26 20.17 4.57
CA LEU A 70 -7.37 20.36 5.73
C LEU A 70 -7.99 19.78 7.00
N GLY A 71 -7.16 19.22 7.85
CA GLY A 71 -7.59 18.58 9.08
C GLY A 71 -8.23 17.19 8.90
N SER A 72 -8.25 16.66 7.66
CA SER A 72 -8.67 15.28 7.43
C SER A 72 -7.62 14.28 7.90
N THR A 73 -8.05 13.05 8.15
CA THR A 73 -7.17 11.90 8.38
C THR A 73 -6.93 11.18 7.06
N VAL A 74 -5.67 11.11 6.64
CA VAL A 74 -5.26 10.41 5.42
C VAL A 74 -4.66 9.06 5.77
N VAL A 75 -5.27 8.00 5.26
CA VAL A 75 -4.85 6.61 5.49
C VAL A 75 -4.05 6.12 4.29
N LEU A 76 -2.86 5.59 4.57
CA LEU A 76 -2.02 4.91 3.60
C LEU A 76 -2.32 3.42 3.63
N ARG A 77 -2.52 2.82 2.46
CA ARG A 77 -3.00 1.43 2.29
C ARG A 77 -2.02 0.37 2.79
N ALA A 78 -2.54 -0.83 3.06
CA ALA A 78 -1.76 -1.98 3.56
C ALA A 78 -0.60 -2.42 2.65
N HIS A 79 -0.68 -2.16 1.34
CA HIS A 79 0.35 -2.50 0.34
C HIS A 79 1.57 -1.56 0.34
N GLY A 80 1.56 -0.54 1.21
CA GLY A 80 2.57 0.51 1.24
C GLY A 80 2.24 1.69 0.33
N ALA A 81 2.71 2.86 0.73
CA ALA A 81 2.60 4.09 -0.04
C ALA A 81 3.89 4.35 -0.82
N ARG A 82 3.77 4.86 -2.04
CA ARG A 82 4.91 5.35 -2.83
C ARG A 82 5.56 6.55 -2.14
N LYS A 83 6.87 6.70 -2.33
CA LYS A 83 7.62 7.82 -1.75
C LYS A 83 7.05 9.18 -2.13
N GLU A 84 6.62 9.36 -3.39
CA GLU A 84 6.04 10.60 -3.89
C GLU A 84 4.75 11.00 -3.13
N LEU A 85 3.94 10.01 -2.72
CA LEU A 85 2.76 10.25 -1.89
C LEU A 85 3.15 10.74 -0.50
N MET A 86 4.18 10.11 0.09
CA MET A 86 4.70 10.51 1.40
C MET A 86 5.24 11.93 1.37
N ASP A 87 6.08 12.25 0.37
CA ASP A 87 6.69 13.56 0.19
C ASP A 87 5.61 14.65 -0.01
N LYS A 88 4.57 14.36 -0.79
CA LYS A 88 3.45 15.30 -1.00
C LYS A 88 2.66 15.54 0.29
N LEU A 89 2.42 14.50 1.08
CA LEU A 89 1.69 14.61 2.35
C LEU A 89 2.48 15.33 3.45
N GLU A 90 3.82 15.38 3.38
CA GLU A 90 4.62 16.09 4.39
C GLU A 90 4.33 17.59 4.46
N GLY A 91 3.98 18.21 3.32
CA GLY A 91 3.62 19.62 3.26
C GLY A 91 2.17 19.95 3.60
N MET A 92 1.33 18.94 3.88
CA MET A 92 -0.10 19.12 4.09
C MET A 92 -0.47 19.10 5.58
N ASN A 93 -1.43 19.94 5.97
CA ASN A 93 -2.01 19.94 7.31
C ASN A 93 -3.10 18.85 7.41
N VAL A 94 -2.67 17.59 7.43
CA VAL A 94 -3.51 16.40 7.57
C VAL A 94 -2.90 15.44 8.59
N GLU A 95 -3.75 14.70 9.28
CA GLU A 95 -3.29 13.57 10.10
C GLU A 95 -2.95 12.39 9.19
N LYS A 96 -1.77 11.80 9.34
CA LYS A 96 -1.33 10.65 8.53
C LYS A 96 -1.41 9.37 9.35
N VAL A 97 -2.13 8.38 8.84
CA VAL A 97 -2.23 7.04 9.44
C VAL A 97 -1.68 6.01 8.48
N ASP A 98 -0.54 5.44 8.83
CA ASP A 98 0.14 4.43 8.02
C ASP A 98 -0.33 3.02 8.40
N THR A 99 -1.12 2.42 7.51
CA THR A 99 -1.58 1.04 7.67
C THR A 99 -0.70 0.03 6.92
N THR A 100 0.44 0.46 6.37
CA THR A 100 1.36 -0.44 5.64
C THR A 100 1.64 -1.70 6.44
N CYS A 101 1.51 -2.84 5.78
CA CYS A 101 1.83 -4.13 6.37
C CYS A 101 3.30 -4.16 6.82
N PRO A 102 3.62 -4.57 8.06
CA PRO A 102 5.00 -4.63 8.55
C PRO A 102 5.93 -5.48 7.68
N TYR A 103 5.42 -6.49 6.98
CA TYR A 103 6.20 -7.28 6.03
C TYR A 103 6.61 -6.46 4.80
N VAL A 104 5.72 -5.59 4.29
CA VAL A 104 6.01 -4.66 3.19
C VAL A 104 7.06 -3.63 3.63
N THR A 105 6.88 -3.04 4.80
CA THR A 105 7.87 -2.12 5.39
C THR A 105 9.24 -2.80 5.52
N LYS A 106 9.28 -4.04 5.99
CA LYS A 106 10.52 -4.82 6.09
C LYS A 106 11.15 -5.04 4.72
N SER A 107 10.36 -5.35 3.69
CA SER A 107 10.85 -5.52 2.30
C SER A 107 11.51 -4.24 1.79
N ILE A 108 10.89 -3.07 2.01
CA ILE A 108 11.46 -1.77 1.65
C ILE A 108 12.80 -1.53 2.37
N LEU A 109 12.84 -1.76 3.68
CA LEU A 109 14.06 -1.54 4.48
C LEU A 109 15.21 -2.48 4.09
N VAL A 110 14.90 -3.75 3.84
CA VAL A 110 15.90 -4.73 3.37
C VAL A 110 16.45 -4.31 2.01
N LYS A 111 15.58 -3.93 1.10
CA LYS A 111 15.96 -3.45 -0.24
C LYS A 111 16.87 -2.23 -0.14
N LEU A 112 16.52 -1.20 0.63
CA LEU A 112 17.33 0.01 0.80
C LEU A 112 18.71 -0.30 1.36
N ARG A 113 18.79 -1.22 2.32
CA ARG A 113 20.09 -1.63 2.91
C ARG A 113 20.96 -2.40 1.93
N GLU A 114 20.34 -3.28 1.13
CA GLU A 114 21.12 -4.13 0.22
C GLU A 114 21.54 -3.40 -1.05
N GLU A 115 20.76 -2.42 -1.56
CA GLU A 115 21.13 -1.65 -2.75
C GLU A 115 22.37 -0.76 -2.57
N GLU A 116 22.78 -0.50 -1.32
CA GLU A 116 24.05 0.18 -1.03
C GLU A 116 25.26 -0.69 -1.38
N LYS A 117 25.10 -2.01 -1.38
CA LYS A 117 26.18 -3.00 -1.50
C LYS A 117 26.15 -3.76 -2.83
N ARG A 118 24.98 -3.95 -3.40
CA ARG A 118 24.75 -4.80 -4.58
C ARG A 118 23.52 -4.36 -5.35
N GLU A 119 23.39 -4.82 -6.56
CA GLU A 119 22.14 -4.74 -7.29
C GLU A 119 21.05 -5.60 -6.62
N VAL A 120 19.83 -5.07 -6.55
CA VAL A 120 18.69 -5.77 -5.98
C VAL A 120 17.73 -6.15 -7.10
N VAL A 121 17.41 -7.42 -7.19
CA VAL A 121 16.41 -7.92 -8.14
C VAL A 121 15.11 -8.18 -7.38
N TYR A 122 14.03 -7.61 -7.87
CA TYR A 122 12.69 -7.86 -7.35
C TYR A 122 11.92 -8.74 -8.35
N ILE A 123 11.43 -9.89 -7.89
CA ILE A 123 10.64 -10.80 -8.71
C ILE A 123 9.16 -10.55 -8.42
N GLY A 124 8.41 -10.13 -9.44
CA GLY A 124 6.97 -9.87 -9.28
C GLY A 124 6.39 -8.98 -10.38
N ASP A 125 5.06 -8.82 -10.37
CA ASP A 125 4.34 -7.95 -11.29
C ASP A 125 4.66 -6.47 -11.00
N LYS A 126 5.29 -5.79 -11.96
CA LYS A 126 5.66 -4.36 -11.86
C LYS A 126 4.47 -3.42 -11.63
N ASN A 127 3.26 -3.87 -11.99
CA ASN A 127 2.05 -3.08 -11.83
C ASN A 127 1.41 -3.26 -10.45
N HIS A 128 1.84 -4.28 -9.69
CA HIS A 128 1.30 -4.52 -8.37
C HIS A 128 1.58 -3.34 -7.41
N PRO A 129 0.60 -2.89 -6.62
CA PRO A 129 0.76 -1.77 -5.70
C PRO A 129 1.95 -1.85 -4.75
N GLU A 130 2.19 -3.03 -4.17
CA GLU A 130 3.33 -3.27 -3.28
C GLU A 130 4.67 -3.11 -4.01
N VAL A 131 4.77 -3.64 -5.23
CA VAL A 131 5.98 -3.50 -6.05
C VAL A 131 6.24 -2.05 -6.37
N LYS A 132 5.22 -1.29 -6.77
CA LYS A 132 5.33 0.16 -7.01
C LYS A 132 5.79 0.91 -5.76
N ALA A 133 5.28 0.55 -4.58
CA ALA A 133 5.73 1.13 -3.32
C ALA A 133 7.21 0.83 -3.07
N VAL A 134 7.62 -0.45 -3.12
CA VAL A 134 9.03 -0.85 -2.90
C VAL A 134 9.97 -0.16 -3.88
N LEU A 135 9.59 -0.05 -5.16
CA LEU A 135 10.41 0.58 -6.19
C LEU A 135 10.61 2.07 -5.98
N SER A 136 9.62 2.76 -5.45
CA SER A 136 9.68 4.20 -5.24
C SER A 136 10.73 4.64 -4.21
N TYR A 137 11.20 3.72 -3.37
CA TYR A 137 12.17 3.99 -2.30
C TYR A 137 13.60 3.61 -2.70
N GLY A 138 14.15 3.95 -3.78
CA GLY A 138 15.54 3.67 -4.10
C GLY A 138 15.82 3.69 -5.60
N LYS A 139 17.07 3.40 -5.99
CA LYS A 139 17.54 3.66 -7.35
C LYS A 139 18.10 2.44 -8.07
N LYS A 140 18.61 1.44 -7.32
CA LYS A 140 19.30 0.27 -7.86
C LYS A 140 18.47 -0.99 -7.70
N ILE A 141 17.44 -1.10 -8.50
CA ILE A 141 16.55 -2.26 -8.47
C ILE A 141 16.11 -2.62 -9.89
N SER A 142 16.25 -3.87 -10.22
CA SER A 142 15.75 -4.47 -11.45
C SER A 142 14.51 -5.31 -11.15
N ILE A 143 13.52 -5.26 -12.04
CA ILE A 143 12.31 -6.09 -11.93
C ILE A 143 12.37 -7.21 -12.95
N VAL A 144 12.03 -8.40 -12.48
CA VAL A 144 11.87 -9.59 -13.29
C VAL A 144 10.47 -10.15 -13.06
N GLU A 145 9.67 -10.20 -14.11
CA GLU A 145 8.27 -10.66 -14.04
C GLU A 145 8.11 -12.14 -14.42
N ASN A 146 9.12 -12.72 -15.14
CA ASN A 146 9.08 -14.09 -15.60
C ASN A 146 10.50 -14.65 -15.85
N LEU A 147 10.60 -15.97 -16.13
CA LEU A 147 11.87 -16.65 -16.36
C LEU A 147 12.61 -16.12 -17.60
N GLU A 148 11.90 -15.79 -18.67
CA GLU A 148 12.52 -15.28 -19.90
C GLU A 148 13.26 -13.96 -19.64
N GLN A 149 12.66 -13.06 -18.84
CA GLN A 149 13.32 -11.83 -18.44
C GLN A 149 14.53 -12.09 -17.54
N LEU A 150 14.45 -13.10 -16.66
CA LEU A 150 15.58 -13.49 -15.82
C LEU A 150 16.73 -14.03 -16.63
N GLU A 151 16.46 -14.93 -17.57
CA GLU A 151 17.48 -15.55 -18.44
C GLU A 151 18.16 -14.55 -19.41
N ASN A 152 17.44 -13.48 -19.79
CA ASN A 152 17.96 -12.41 -20.64
C ASN A 152 18.51 -11.21 -19.85
N SER A 153 18.53 -11.27 -18.53
CA SER A 153 19.10 -10.23 -17.70
C SER A 153 20.60 -10.43 -17.51
N ASP A 154 21.38 -9.35 -17.57
CA ASP A 154 22.82 -9.34 -17.27
C ASP A 154 23.07 -9.37 -15.73
N LEU A 155 22.36 -10.28 -15.05
CA LEU A 155 22.53 -10.46 -13.60
C LEU A 155 23.63 -11.50 -13.36
N ASP A 156 24.80 -11.04 -12.90
CA ASP A 156 25.93 -11.86 -12.47
C ASP A 156 25.79 -12.34 -11.01
#